data_a62218d988343d21f0525eb9855ca49c
#
_entry.id   a62218d988343d21f0525eb9855ca49c
#
_cell.length_a   1.000
_cell.length_b   1.000
_cell.length_c   1.000
_cell.angle_alpha   90.00
_cell.angle_beta   90.00
_cell.angle_gamma   90.00
#
_symmetry.space_group_name_H-M   'P 1'
#
loop_
_entity.id
_entity.type
_entity.pdbx_description
1 polymer ?
#
loop_
_entity_poly.entity_id
_entity_poly.type
_entity_poly.pdbx_seq_one_letter_code
_entity_poly.pdbx_strand_id
1 'polypeptide(L)'
;MLYGVVDIDMIAGPSEILIVADGSAKPAFLAADLMSQAEHDKRASAILLTTSDSVARATAKEIEKQIKYLERQEIIEASLNDYGEIIVCENLDQAIEFANELAPEHLELCVEEPLTYIGKVDNAGSVFLGNWSPEPLGDYFAGPNHVLPTSGTARFFSPLSVDSF
;
A
#
# COMPACT_ATOMS: atom_id res chain seq x y z
N MET A 1 -7.93 -27.18 11.43
CA MET A 1 -8.32 -25.86 12.00
C MET A 1 -7.85 -25.84 13.44
N LEU A 2 -6.97 -24.91 13.80
CA LEU A 2 -6.36 -24.83 15.14
C LEU A 2 -7.02 -23.76 16.03
N TYR A 3 -7.86 -22.88 15.43
CA TYR A 3 -8.59 -21.85 16.16
C TYR A 3 -9.49 -22.49 17.22
N GLY A 4 -9.36 -22.01 18.45
CA GLY A 4 -10.03 -22.59 19.63
C GLY A 4 -9.22 -23.67 20.37
N VAL A 5 -8.06 -24.08 19.81
CA VAL A 5 -7.09 -24.98 20.48
C VAL A 5 -5.83 -24.19 20.86
N VAL A 6 -5.40 -23.32 19.97
CA VAL A 6 -4.32 -22.33 20.16
C VAL A 6 -4.79 -20.98 19.67
N ASP A 7 -4.16 -19.93 20.16
CA ASP A 7 -4.39 -18.59 19.64
C ASP A 7 -3.74 -18.41 18.26
N ILE A 8 -4.19 -17.40 17.52
CA ILE A 8 -3.62 -16.98 16.24
C ILE A 8 -3.38 -15.48 16.27
N ASP A 9 -2.37 -15.03 15.57
CA ASP A 9 -2.02 -13.60 15.44
C ASP A 9 -3.12 -12.81 14.70
N MET A 10 -3.49 -13.27 13.50
CA MET A 10 -4.54 -12.64 12.68
C MET A 10 -5.04 -13.60 11.60
N ILE A 11 -6.13 -13.22 10.95
CA ILE A 11 -6.59 -13.85 9.70
C ILE A 11 -6.06 -13.00 8.55
N ALA A 12 -5.03 -13.50 7.86
CA ALA A 12 -4.42 -12.83 6.72
C ALA A 12 -5.34 -12.88 5.49
N GLY A 13 -5.45 -11.75 4.80
CA GLY A 13 -6.08 -11.60 3.49
C GLY A 13 -5.05 -11.47 2.37
N PRO A 14 -5.49 -11.11 1.14
CA PRO A 14 -4.60 -10.72 0.06
C PRO A 14 -3.78 -9.49 0.43
N SER A 15 -2.59 -9.34 -0.17
CA SER A 15 -1.71 -8.19 0.05
C SER A 15 -2.34 -6.89 -0.46
N GLU A 16 -2.04 -5.80 0.22
CA GLU A 16 -2.63 -4.49 -0.04
C GLU A 16 -1.55 -3.40 0.01
N ILE A 17 -1.54 -2.52 -0.98
CA ILE A 17 -0.79 -1.27 -0.94
C ILE A 17 -1.72 -0.09 -1.20
N LEU A 18 -1.59 0.95 -0.39
CA LEU A 18 -2.19 2.24 -0.61
C LEU A 18 -1.11 3.31 -0.58
N ILE A 19 -1.03 4.10 -1.63
CA ILE A 19 -0.06 5.19 -1.75
C ILE A 19 -0.81 6.52 -1.69
N VAL A 20 -0.43 7.39 -0.77
CA VAL A 20 -0.82 8.81 -0.75
C VAL A 20 0.31 9.63 -1.35
N ALA A 21 0.05 10.36 -2.42
CA ALA A 21 1.07 11.09 -3.16
C ALA A 21 0.67 12.54 -3.45
N ASP A 22 1.65 13.46 -3.38
CA ASP A 22 1.51 14.82 -3.87
C ASP A 22 2.23 15.02 -5.23
N GLY A 23 2.39 16.27 -5.66
CA GLY A 23 3.07 16.63 -6.89
C GLY A 23 4.58 16.38 -6.90
N SER A 24 5.21 16.08 -5.77
CA SER A 24 6.63 15.77 -5.65
C SER A 24 6.97 14.31 -6.00
N ALA A 25 5.96 13.43 -5.95
CA ALA A 25 6.12 12.01 -6.19
C ALA A 25 6.54 11.70 -7.64
N LYS A 26 7.32 10.64 -7.80
CA LYS A 26 7.81 10.18 -9.11
C LYS A 26 6.90 9.09 -9.67
N PRO A 27 6.17 9.34 -10.77
CA PRO A 27 5.21 8.37 -11.32
C PRO A 27 5.80 7.00 -11.62
N ALA A 28 7.08 6.93 -12.04
CA ALA A 28 7.74 5.66 -12.33
C ALA A 28 7.97 4.81 -11.06
N PHE A 29 8.16 5.44 -9.91
CA PHE A 29 8.32 4.75 -8.63
C PHE A 29 6.96 4.30 -8.11
N LEU A 30 5.96 5.20 -8.12
CA LEU A 30 4.59 4.84 -7.74
C LEU A 30 4.06 3.65 -8.54
N ALA A 31 4.32 3.61 -9.85
CA ALA A 31 3.94 2.49 -10.70
C ALA A 31 4.63 1.19 -10.29
N ALA A 32 5.93 1.24 -9.97
CA ALA A 32 6.68 0.07 -9.51
C ALA A 32 6.14 -0.46 -8.18
N ASP A 33 5.87 0.44 -7.22
CA ASP A 33 5.39 0.07 -5.89
C ASP A 33 3.95 -0.49 -5.94
N LEU A 34 3.05 0.09 -6.74
CA LEU A 34 1.73 -0.48 -6.98
C LEU A 34 1.80 -1.89 -7.57
N MET A 35 2.69 -2.12 -8.54
CA MET A 35 2.84 -3.41 -9.18
C MET A 35 3.58 -4.43 -8.31
N SER A 36 4.42 -4.01 -7.36
CA SER A 36 5.08 -4.92 -6.42
C SER A 36 4.06 -5.69 -5.57
N GLN A 37 2.96 -5.05 -5.18
CA GLN A 37 1.88 -5.72 -4.46
C GLN A 37 0.91 -6.46 -5.41
N ALA A 38 0.58 -5.85 -6.54
CA ALA A 38 -0.32 -6.46 -7.52
C ALA A 38 0.19 -7.82 -8.04
N GLU A 39 1.51 -8.05 -8.06
CA GLU A 39 2.09 -9.32 -8.51
C GLU A 39 1.91 -10.49 -7.54
N HIS A 40 1.58 -10.22 -6.27
CA HIS A 40 1.47 -11.27 -5.25
C HIS A 40 0.28 -12.20 -5.49
N ASP A 41 -0.90 -11.65 -5.76
CA ASP A 41 -2.13 -12.40 -5.99
C ASP A 41 -3.11 -11.61 -6.87
N LYS A 42 -3.96 -12.31 -7.63
CA LYS A 42 -5.01 -11.68 -8.46
C LYS A 42 -6.02 -10.85 -7.65
N ARG A 43 -6.10 -11.05 -6.34
CA ARG A 43 -6.96 -10.32 -5.41
C ARG A 43 -6.21 -9.27 -4.59
N ALA A 44 -4.90 -9.10 -4.83
CA ALA A 44 -4.16 -8.02 -4.21
C ALA A 44 -4.75 -6.66 -4.62
N SER A 45 -4.74 -5.69 -3.72
CA SER A 45 -5.20 -4.33 -4.02
C SER A 45 -4.05 -3.35 -4.11
N ALA A 46 -4.12 -2.44 -5.08
CA ALA A 46 -3.11 -1.43 -5.34
C ALA A 46 -3.78 -0.09 -5.63
N ILE A 47 -3.79 0.81 -4.64
CA ILE A 47 -4.54 2.07 -4.68
C ILE A 47 -3.59 3.26 -4.61
N LEU A 48 -3.77 4.21 -5.52
CA LEU A 48 -3.10 5.52 -5.49
C LEU A 48 -4.12 6.62 -5.19
N LEU A 49 -3.91 7.33 -4.10
CA LEU A 49 -4.60 8.58 -3.76
C LEU A 49 -3.64 9.74 -3.99
N THR A 50 -3.97 10.66 -4.87
CA THR A 50 -3.06 11.77 -5.16
C THR A 50 -3.79 13.10 -5.28
N THR A 51 -3.13 14.19 -4.92
CA THR A 51 -3.65 15.54 -5.12
C THR A 51 -3.30 16.12 -6.49
N SER A 52 -2.62 15.35 -7.35
CA SER A 52 -2.10 15.80 -8.64
C SER A 52 -2.64 14.97 -9.80
N ASP A 53 -3.54 15.54 -10.61
CA ASP A 53 -4.03 14.91 -11.86
C ASP A 53 -2.87 14.53 -12.82
N SER A 54 -1.81 15.33 -12.86
CA SER A 54 -0.64 15.04 -13.69
C SER A 54 0.12 13.81 -13.20
N VAL A 55 0.28 13.64 -11.89
CA VAL A 55 0.89 12.43 -11.29
C VAL A 55 0.01 11.21 -11.55
N ALA A 56 -1.30 11.32 -11.34
CA ALA A 56 -2.26 10.24 -11.59
C ALA A 56 -2.13 9.70 -13.02
N ARG A 57 -2.22 10.60 -14.03
CA ARG A 57 -2.13 10.22 -15.44
C ARG A 57 -0.76 9.68 -15.84
N ALA A 58 0.31 10.24 -15.27
CA ALA A 58 1.67 9.79 -15.56
C ALA A 58 1.94 8.40 -14.93
N THR A 59 1.42 8.14 -13.74
CA THR A 59 1.53 6.83 -13.08
C THR A 59 0.80 5.75 -13.87
N ALA A 60 -0.43 6.02 -14.34
CA ALA A 60 -1.16 5.08 -15.20
C ALA A 60 -0.35 4.71 -16.46
N LYS A 61 0.27 5.70 -17.13
CA LYS A 61 1.13 5.44 -18.30
C LYS A 61 2.41 4.65 -17.96
N GLU A 62 3.00 4.91 -16.79
CA GLU A 62 4.17 4.14 -16.34
C GLU A 62 3.79 2.70 -16.02
N ILE A 63 2.62 2.42 -15.45
CA ILE A 63 2.11 1.05 -15.26
C ILE A 63 2.01 0.34 -16.62
N GLU A 64 1.34 0.93 -17.61
CA GLU A 64 1.20 0.35 -18.97
C GLU A 64 2.55 0.08 -19.66
N LYS A 65 3.56 0.85 -19.33
CA LYS A 65 4.91 0.72 -19.88
C LYS A 65 5.72 -0.36 -19.17
N GLN A 66 5.72 -0.34 -17.83
CA GLN A 66 6.58 -1.18 -17.01
C GLN A 66 6.07 -2.63 -16.93
N ILE A 67 4.76 -2.84 -16.90
CA ILE A 67 4.14 -4.16 -16.81
C ILE A 67 4.63 -5.14 -17.87
N LYS A 68 4.99 -4.63 -19.05
CA LYS A 68 5.49 -5.42 -20.19
C LYS A 68 6.83 -6.12 -19.94
N TYR A 69 7.53 -5.71 -18.89
CA TYR A 69 8.84 -6.25 -18.53
C TYR A 69 8.78 -7.16 -17.30
N LEU A 70 7.58 -7.36 -16.72
CA LEU A 70 7.38 -8.13 -15.52
C LEU A 70 6.95 -9.57 -15.86
N GLU A 71 7.47 -10.55 -15.12
CA GLU A 71 7.23 -11.96 -15.38
C GLU A 71 5.78 -12.38 -15.05
N ARG A 72 5.18 -11.76 -14.02
CA ARG A 72 3.83 -12.10 -13.54
C ARG A 72 2.73 -11.21 -14.11
N GLN A 73 2.88 -10.76 -15.35
CA GLN A 73 2.00 -9.79 -16.02
C GLN A 73 0.51 -10.14 -15.88
N GLU A 74 0.10 -11.41 -16.15
CA GLU A 74 -1.31 -11.82 -16.07
C GLU A 74 -1.91 -11.65 -14.65
N ILE A 75 -1.10 -11.85 -13.60
CA ILE A 75 -1.55 -11.67 -12.21
C ILE A 75 -1.70 -10.19 -11.92
N ILE A 76 -0.71 -9.38 -12.29
CA ILE A 76 -0.73 -7.92 -12.11
C ILE A 76 -1.93 -7.31 -12.84
N GLU A 77 -2.15 -7.68 -14.11
CA GLU A 77 -3.28 -7.19 -14.89
C GLU A 77 -4.63 -7.54 -14.23
N ALA A 78 -4.80 -8.76 -13.74
CA ALA A 78 -6.01 -9.17 -13.05
C ALA A 78 -6.22 -8.38 -11.75
N SER A 79 -5.18 -8.25 -10.93
CA SER A 79 -5.19 -7.47 -9.69
C SER A 79 -5.55 -6.01 -9.95
N LEU A 80 -4.84 -5.34 -10.88
CA LEU A 80 -5.07 -3.94 -11.19
C LEU A 80 -6.44 -3.67 -11.83
N ASN A 81 -6.97 -4.60 -12.64
CA ASN A 81 -8.28 -4.44 -13.26
C ASN A 81 -9.44 -4.59 -12.27
N ASP A 82 -9.30 -5.48 -11.29
CA ASP A 82 -10.38 -5.81 -10.36
C ASP A 82 -10.27 -5.03 -9.03
N TYR A 83 -9.05 -4.68 -8.61
CA TYR A 83 -8.74 -4.09 -7.28
C TYR A 83 -7.77 -2.91 -7.33
N GLY A 84 -7.38 -2.44 -8.52
CA GLY A 84 -6.53 -1.27 -8.70
C GLY A 84 -7.35 0.01 -8.87
N GLU A 85 -6.94 1.10 -8.20
CA GLU A 85 -7.60 2.40 -8.28
C GLU A 85 -6.59 3.55 -8.30
N ILE A 86 -6.86 4.57 -9.10
CA ILE A 86 -6.14 5.85 -9.05
C ILE A 86 -7.18 6.95 -8.84
N ILE A 87 -7.14 7.59 -7.68
CA ILE A 87 -8.11 8.58 -7.25
C ILE A 87 -7.42 9.94 -7.06
N VAL A 88 -7.98 10.99 -7.65
CA VAL A 88 -7.52 12.36 -7.44
C VAL A 88 -8.33 13.00 -6.32
N CYS A 89 -7.66 13.31 -5.22
CA CYS A 89 -8.24 13.92 -4.03
C CYS A 89 -8.11 15.45 -4.07
N GLU A 90 -8.99 16.15 -3.37
CA GLU A 90 -8.96 17.62 -3.26
C GLU A 90 -7.72 18.14 -2.53
N ASN A 91 -7.28 17.39 -1.50
CA ASN A 91 -6.13 17.71 -0.67
C ASN A 91 -5.59 16.45 0.03
N LEU A 92 -4.43 16.55 0.68
CA LEU A 92 -3.79 15.43 1.38
C LEU A 92 -4.58 14.99 2.63
N ASP A 93 -5.31 15.87 3.28
CA ASP A 93 -6.12 15.49 4.44
C ASP A 93 -7.25 14.53 4.02
N GLN A 94 -7.93 14.80 2.91
CA GLN A 94 -8.92 13.90 2.35
C GLN A 94 -8.30 12.53 1.95
N ALA A 95 -7.10 12.55 1.35
CA ALA A 95 -6.43 11.32 0.98
C ALA A 95 -6.09 10.46 2.22
N ILE A 96 -5.69 11.09 3.32
CA ILE A 96 -5.38 10.40 4.58
C ILE A 96 -6.65 9.90 5.26
N GLU A 97 -7.75 10.65 5.22
CA GLU A 97 -9.06 10.19 5.70
C GLU A 97 -9.48 8.90 4.96
N PHE A 98 -9.37 8.86 3.63
CA PHE A 98 -9.63 7.65 2.86
C PHE A 98 -8.67 6.51 3.19
N ALA A 99 -7.37 6.81 3.41
CA ALA A 99 -6.41 5.80 3.84
C ALA A 99 -6.79 5.19 5.20
N ASN A 100 -7.22 6.01 6.17
CA ASN A 100 -7.69 5.56 7.48
C ASN A 100 -8.99 4.74 7.38
N GLU A 101 -9.90 5.10 6.46
CA GLU A 101 -11.11 4.33 6.20
C GLU A 101 -10.82 2.98 5.55
N LEU A 102 -9.84 2.89 4.68
CA LEU A 102 -9.42 1.64 4.05
C LEU A 102 -8.60 0.78 5.01
N ALA A 103 -7.80 1.41 5.88
CA ALA A 103 -6.91 0.75 6.83
C ALA A 103 -6.01 -0.31 6.17
N PRO A 104 -5.17 0.09 5.21
CA PRO A 104 -4.41 -0.83 4.36
C PRO A 104 -3.31 -1.56 5.13
N GLU A 105 -2.87 -2.69 4.59
CA GLU A 105 -1.68 -3.41 5.03
C GLU A 105 -0.43 -2.53 4.95
N HIS A 106 -0.17 -1.98 3.75
CA HIS A 106 0.96 -1.09 3.49
C HIS A 106 0.45 0.30 3.10
N LEU A 107 0.87 1.33 3.83
CA LEU A 107 0.60 2.72 3.50
C LEU A 107 1.90 3.45 3.18
N GLU A 108 2.03 4.00 1.97
CA GLU A 108 3.12 4.88 1.60
C GLU A 108 2.67 6.33 1.59
N LEU A 109 3.41 7.22 2.26
CA LEU A 109 3.25 8.67 2.20
C LEU A 109 4.31 9.26 1.27
N CYS A 110 4.08 9.19 -0.04
CA CYS A 110 4.94 9.71 -1.11
C CYS A 110 4.71 11.21 -1.32
N VAL A 111 4.96 11.99 -0.29
CA VAL A 111 4.76 13.44 -0.23
C VAL A 111 6.05 14.16 0.14
N GLU A 112 6.11 15.48 -0.11
CA GLU A 112 7.30 16.28 0.17
C GLU A 112 7.66 16.31 1.67
N GLU A 113 6.64 16.43 2.55
CA GLU A 113 6.81 16.55 4.01
C GLU A 113 6.05 15.44 4.76
N PRO A 114 6.45 14.16 4.65
CA PRO A 114 5.67 13.04 5.16
C PRO A 114 5.51 13.05 6.69
N LEU A 115 6.48 13.57 7.44
CA LEU A 115 6.41 13.66 8.90
C LEU A 115 5.29 14.59 9.40
N THR A 116 4.86 15.54 8.58
CA THR A 116 3.72 16.42 8.90
C THR A 116 2.40 15.65 9.00
N TYR A 117 2.31 14.52 8.28
CA TYR A 117 1.08 13.75 8.14
C TYR A 117 1.04 12.47 8.97
N ILE A 118 2.18 11.97 9.45
CA ILE A 118 2.22 10.70 10.19
C ILE A 118 1.30 10.71 11.43
N GLY A 119 1.15 11.85 12.09
CA GLY A 119 0.25 12.01 13.23
C GLY A 119 -1.25 12.01 12.90
N LYS A 120 -1.62 11.94 11.61
CA LYS A 120 -3.00 11.83 11.12
C LYS A 120 -3.34 10.43 10.62
N VAL A 121 -2.35 9.53 10.58
CA VAL A 121 -2.56 8.13 10.22
C VAL A 121 -3.00 7.37 11.45
N ASP A 122 -4.24 6.90 11.44
CA ASP A 122 -4.83 6.13 12.54
C ASP A 122 -4.76 4.62 12.29
N ASN A 123 -4.91 4.21 11.04
CA ASN A 123 -5.11 2.80 10.68
C ASN A 123 -4.24 2.40 9.48
N ALA A 124 -3.12 1.73 9.72
CA ALA A 124 -2.31 1.08 8.70
C ALA A 124 -1.49 -0.05 9.33
N GLY A 125 -1.22 -1.11 8.60
CA GLY A 125 -0.37 -2.19 9.07
C GLY A 125 1.09 -1.74 9.18
N SER A 126 1.62 -1.09 8.16
CA SER A 126 2.92 -0.41 8.17
C SER A 126 2.84 0.93 7.41
N VAL A 127 3.72 1.86 7.75
CA VAL A 127 3.76 3.19 7.12
C VAL A 127 5.16 3.49 6.62
N PHE A 128 5.28 3.79 5.33
CA PHE A 128 6.51 4.13 4.63
C PHE A 128 6.54 5.64 4.35
N LEU A 129 7.61 6.32 4.72
CA LEU A 129 7.66 7.77 4.74
C LEU A 129 8.60 8.33 3.67
N GLY A 130 8.01 9.05 2.72
CA GLY A 130 8.72 9.79 1.69
C GLY A 130 8.96 9.01 0.41
N ASN A 131 9.31 9.75 -0.64
CA ASN A 131 9.48 9.27 -2.02
C ASN A 131 10.61 8.23 -2.24
N TRP A 132 11.33 7.84 -1.19
CA TRP A 132 12.51 6.96 -1.25
C TRP A 132 12.42 5.77 -0.31
N SER A 133 11.24 5.51 0.24
CA SER A 133 10.98 4.40 1.17
C SER A 133 9.91 3.48 0.59
N PRO A 134 10.23 2.71 -0.47
CA PRO A 134 9.27 1.80 -1.07
C PRO A 134 8.97 0.61 -0.16
N GLU A 135 7.79 0.02 -0.28
CA GLU A 135 7.35 -1.13 0.50
C GLU A 135 8.35 -2.31 0.44
N PRO A 136 8.89 -2.71 -0.73
CA PRO A 136 9.82 -3.84 -0.78
C PRO A 136 11.10 -3.64 0.04
N LEU A 137 11.50 -2.39 0.31
CA LEU A 137 12.60 -2.11 1.21
C LEU A 137 12.27 -2.55 2.64
N GLY A 138 11.05 -2.31 3.10
CA GLY A 138 10.56 -2.71 4.41
C GLY A 138 10.54 -4.22 4.55
N ASP A 139 9.90 -4.90 3.63
CA ASP A 139 9.66 -6.33 3.68
C ASP A 139 10.94 -7.17 3.58
N TYR A 140 11.90 -6.73 2.75
CA TYR A 140 13.06 -7.58 2.42
C TYR A 140 14.40 -7.12 3.00
N PHE A 141 14.54 -5.87 3.45
CA PHE A 141 15.86 -5.35 3.81
C PHE A 141 15.92 -4.48 5.07
N ALA A 142 14.94 -3.64 5.34
CA ALA A 142 15.00 -2.68 6.45
C ALA A 142 14.83 -3.29 7.84
N GLY A 143 14.34 -4.54 7.92
CA GLY A 143 14.28 -5.33 9.13
C GLY A 143 12.98 -5.28 9.94
N PRO A 144 11.96 -4.46 9.64
CA PRO A 144 10.68 -4.59 10.30
C PRO A 144 10.01 -5.91 9.94
N ASN A 145 9.05 -6.32 10.78
CA ASN A 145 8.23 -7.50 10.54
C ASN A 145 7.19 -7.20 9.44
N HIS A 146 7.00 -8.16 8.55
CA HIS A 146 6.03 -8.08 7.43
C HIS A 146 4.75 -8.91 7.65
N VAL A 147 4.52 -9.42 8.85
CA VAL A 147 3.23 -10.06 9.22
C VAL A 147 2.31 -8.95 9.71
N LEU A 148 1.50 -8.43 8.81
CA LEU A 148 0.74 -7.21 8.96
C LEU A 148 -0.76 -7.48 8.86
N PRO A 149 -1.60 -6.68 9.55
CA PRO A 149 -3.05 -6.78 9.41
C PRO A 149 -3.49 -6.38 8.00
N THR A 150 -4.36 -7.19 7.38
CA THR A 150 -4.93 -7.00 6.05
C THR A 150 -6.45 -6.83 6.13
N SER A 151 -7.09 -6.51 5.00
CA SER A 151 -8.55 -6.45 4.88
C SER A 151 -9.21 -5.49 5.87
N GLY A 152 -8.57 -4.35 6.09
CA GLY A 152 -9.06 -3.29 6.98
C GLY A 152 -8.93 -3.62 8.48
N THR A 153 -8.25 -4.70 8.85
CA THR A 153 -8.11 -5.11 10.26
C THR A 153 -7.07 -4.31 11.03
N ALA A 154 -6.29 -3.46 10.35
CA ALA A 154 -5.40 -2.50 11.02
C ALA A 154 -6.12 -1.51 11.95
N ARG A 155 -7.47 -1.46 11.90
CA ARG A 155 -8.30 -0.72 12.85
C ARG A 155 -8.26 -1.28 14.28
N PHE A 156 -7.89 -2.54 14.46
CA PHE A 156 -7.91 -3.22 15.75
C PHE A 156 -6.84 -4.30 15.93
N PHE A 157 -6.09 -4.65 14.89
CA PHE A 157 -4.91 -5.50 14.99
C PHE A 157 -3.63 -4.69 14.76
N SER A 158 -2.55 -5.13 15.40
CA SER A 158 -1.19 -4.62 15.19
C SER A 158 -0.36 -5.64 14.41
N PRO A 159 0.78 -5.22 13.82
CA PRO A 159 1.77 -6.15 13.29
C PRO A 159 2.21 -7.17 14.33
N LEU A 160 2.62 -8.36 13.87
CA LEU A 160 3.19 -9.38 14.75
C LEU A 160 4.37 -8.80 15.54
N SER A 161 4.37 -9.00 16.85
CA SER A 161 5.40 -8.50 17.75
C SER A 161 5.75 -9.55 18.81
N VAL A 162 6.71 -9.23 19.68
CA VAL A 162 7.04 -10.06 20.83
C VAL A 162 5.89 -10.21 21.82
N ASP A 163 4.94 -9.27 21.81
CA ASP A 163 3.74 -9.32 22.65
C ASP A 163 2.72 -10.37 22.17
N SER A 164 2.95 -10.93 20.97
CA SER A 164 2.12 -12.00 20.40
C SER A 164 2.50 -13.39 20.92
N PHE A 165 3.60 -13.51 21.71
CA PHE A 165 4.14 -14.75 22.28
C PHE A 165 4.22 -14.67 23.79
#